data_a3ffe33b7d288f30ec84de0e2e9855da
#
_entry.id   a3ffe33b7d288f30ec84de0e2e9855da
#
_cell.length_a   1.000
_cell.length_b   1.000
_cell.length_c   1.000
_cell.angle_alpha   90.00
_cell.angle_beta   90.00
_cell.angle_gamma   90.00
#
_symmetry.space_group_name_H-M   'P 1'
#
loop_
_entity.id
_entity.type
_entity.pdbx_description
1 polymer ?
#
loop_
_entity_poly.entity_id
_entity_poly.type
_entity_poly.pdbx_seq_one_letter_code
_entity_poly.pdbx_strand_id
1 'polypeptide(L)'
;IKWFAKVTTVSEAISAEEAGADVIVAQGMEAGGHKGAFNASDADMNMIGLFSLVPAICDAVNVPVVASGGVADPRGIAAALTLGASAVEIGTGFLRCPEAAISKTWADAIARTKPEDTIVTRAFSGRLGRSIRTKYAVASVSDEAPIPAPYPIQRNLTKTMRDNASKENNLDGMQAWAGQSGSLAQ
;
A
#
# COMPACT_ATOMS: atom_id res chain seq x y z
N ILE A 1 0.58 8.89 24.21
CA ILE A 1 0.52 8.67 22.75
C ILE A 1 0.42 7.17 22.54
N LYS A 2 -0.46 6.72 21.63
CA LYS A 2 -0.57 5.33 21.23
C LYS A 2 0.25 5.08 19.97
N TRP A 3 0.99 3.96 19.93
CA TRP A 3 1.82 3.58 18.81
C TRP A 3 1.17 2.44 18.00
N PHE A 4 0.82 2.75 16.75
CA PHE A 4 0.35 1.79 15.74
C PHE A 4 1.53 1.39 14.86
N ALA A 5 2.02 0.16 14.99
CA ALA A 5 3.15 -0.35 14.20
C ALA A 5 2.65 -1.03 12.93
N LYS A 6 3.03 -0.50 11.76
CA LYS A 6 2.70 -1.13 10.48
C LYS A 6 3.74 -2.19 10.15
N VAL A 7 3.28 -3.42 9.86
CA VAL A 7 4.12 -4.59 9.62
C VAL A 7 3.66 -5.36 8.38
N THR A 8 4.55 -6.14 7.78
CA THR A 8 4.28 -6.95 6.59
C THR A 8 4.52 -8.45 6.82
N THR A 9 5.08 -8.82 7.98
CA THR A 9 5.36 -10.21 8.37
C THR A 9 5.02 -10.47 9.84
N VAL A 10 4.91 -11.74 10.22
CA VAL A 10 4.70 -12.16 11.61
C VAL A 10 5.90 -11.79 12.49
N SER A 11 7.12 -11.97 11.99
CA SER A 11 8.33 -11.60 12.75
C SER A 11 8.42 -10.11 13.04
N GLU A 12 8.01 -9.26 12.10
CA GLU A 12 7.91 -7.81 12.34
C GLU A 12 6.83 -7.47 13.38
N ALA A 13 5.70 -8.21 13.40
CA ALA A 13 4.64 -8.01 14.39
C ALA A 13 5.12 -8.32 15.81
N ILE A 14 5.80 -9.46 15.99
CA ILE A 14 6.39 -9.86 17.28
C ILE A 14 7.42 -8.81 17.74
N SER A 15 8.35 -8.44 16.86
CA SER A 15 9.35 -7.42 17.18
C SER A 15 8.74 -6.06 17.55
N ALA A 16 7.64 -5.66 16.90
CA ALA A 16 6.94 -4.42 17.22
C ALA A 16 6.24 -4.49 18.58
N GLU A 17 5.59 -5.61 18.91
CA GLU A 17 4.98 -5.83 20.23
C GLU A 17 6.04 -5.81 21.34
N GLU A 18 7.16 -6.54 21.17
CA GLU A 18 8.31 -6.54 22.09
C GLU A 18 8.88 -5.13 22.30
N ALA A 19 8.88 -4.30 21.26
CA ALA A 19 9.32 -2.90 21.34
C ALA A 19 8.27 -1.96 21.98
N GLY A 20 7.07 -2.45 22.31
CA GLY A 20 6.03 -1.72 23.02
C GLY A 20 4.97 -1.10 22.12
N ALA A 21 4.73 -1.62 20.91
CA ALA A 21 3.60 -1.21 20.09
C ALA A 21 2.27 -1.49 20.80
N ASP A 22 1.36 -0.52 20.78
CA ASP A 22 0.00 -0.66 21.35
C ASP A 22 -0.96 -1.39 20.40
N VAL A 23 -0.69 -1.33 19.09
CA VAL A 23 -1.52 -1.90 18.03
C VAL A 23 -0.63 -2.32 16.86
N ILE A 24 -0.88 -3.49 16.28
CA ILE A 24 -0.23 -3.94 15.05
C ILE A 24 -1.14 -3.66 13.86
N VAL A 25 -0.61 -3.00 12.83
CA VAL A 25 -1.30 -2.82 11.54
C VAL A 25 -0.73 -3.81 10.54
N ALA A 26 -1.42 -4.93 10.33
CA ALA A 26 -1.06 -5.98 9.39
C ALA A 26 -1.31 -5.52 7.95
N GLN A 27 -0.25 -5.17 7.21
CA GLN A 27 -0.35 -4.69 5.84
C GLN A 27 -0.17 -5.83 4.83
N GLY A 28 -1.26 -6.27 4.22
CA GLY A 28 -1.24 -7.23 3.13
C GLY A 28 -0.56 -6.70 1.86
N MET A 29 -0.15 -7.63 0.99
CA MET A 29 0.46 -7.28 -0.30
C MET A 29 -0.48 -6.48 -1.21
N GLU A 30 -1.78 -6.54 -0.99
CA GLU A 30 -2.84 -5.86 -1.75
C GLU A 30 -2.88 -4.35 -1.49
N ALA A 31 -2.27 -3.89 -0.40
CA ALA A 31 -2.30 -2.48 0.02
C ALA A 31 -1.65 -1.57 -1.01
N GLY A 32 -2.29 -0.42 -1.28
CA GLY A 32 -1.72 0.68 -2.05
C GLY A 32 -0.64 1.45 -1.28
N GLY A 33 0.18 2.19 -2.02
CA GLY A 33 1.29 2.94 -1.43
C GLY A 33 2.48 2.10 -1.01
N HIS A 34 3.38 2.68 -0.22
CA HIS A 34 4.60 2.02 0.23
C HIS A 34 4.33 0.79 1.09
N LYS A 35 5.14 -0.24 0.91
CA LYS A 35 5.20 -1.37 1.84
C LYS A 35 5.85 -0.95 3.14
N GLY A 36 5.20 -1.33 4.26
CA GLY A 36 5.62 -1.00 5.62
C GLY A 36 6.75 -1.88 6.18
N ALA A 37 7.38 -2.73 5.35
CA ALA A 37 8.45 -3.63 5.76
C ALA A 37 9.55 -2.88 6.50
N PHE A 38 10.05 -3.43 7.60
CA PHE A 38 11.12 -2.83 8.39
C PHE A 38 12.42 -2.79 7.58
N ASN A 39 12.74 -3.89 6.89
CA ASN A 39 13.83 -3.90 5.93
C ASN A 39 13.28 -3.63 4.52
N ALA A 40 13.57 -2.45 3.97
CA ALA A 40 13.10 -2.04 2.65
C ALA A 40 13.71 -2.86 1.49
N SER A 41 14.88 -3.51 1.69
CA SER A 41 15.51 -4.36 0.67
C SER A 41 14.74 -5.66 0.43
N ASP A 42 14.10 -6.19 1.49
CA ASP A 42 13.46 -7.50 1.47
C ASP A 42 11.95 -7.43 1.22
N ALA A 43 11.42 -6.22 1.02
CA ALA A 43 9.98 -5.98 0.89
C ALA A 43 9.33 -6.70 -0.29
N ASP A 44 10.06 -7.01 -1.35
CA ASP A 44 9.61 -7.76 -2.52
C ASP A 44 9.63 -9.28 -2.30
N MET A 45 10.48 -9.77 -1.41
CA MET A 45 10.53 -11.20 -1.04
C MET A 45 9.41 -11.60 -0.07
N ASN A 46 8.85 -10.64 0.68
CA ASN A 46 7.85 -10.84 1.74
C ASN A 46 6.47 -10.30 1.35
N MET A 47 5.98 -10.65 0.15
CA MET A 47 4.67 -10.23 -0.36
C MET A 47 3.58 -11.20 0.11
N ILE A 48 3.09 -11.02 1.35
CA ILE A 48 2.08 -11.87 1.97
C ILE A 48 0.69 -11.26 1.77
N GLY A 49 -0.26 -12.06 1.29
CA GLY A 49 -1.67 -11.67 1.16
C GLY A 49 -2.35 -11.52 2.52
N LEU A 50 -3.30 -10.57 2.61
CA LEU A 50 -3.96 -10.22 3.87
C LEU A 50 -4.68 -11.43 4.51
N PHE A 51 -5.26 -12.30 3.69
CA PHE A 51 -6.00 -13.48 4.14
C PHE A 51 -5.13 -14.50 4.90
N SER A 52 -3.83 -14.57 4.58
CA SER A 52 -2.85 -15.40 5.30
C SER A 52 -2.17 -14.64 6.44
N LEU A 53 -1.93 -13.33 6.25
CA LEU A 53 -1.16 -12.53 7.18
C LEU A 53 -1.93 -12.25 8.48
N VAL A 54 -3.21 -11.87 8.38
CA VAL A 54 -4.01 -11.46 9.55
C VAL A 54 -4.13 -12.58 10.59
N PRO A 55 -4.61 -13.80 10.27
CA PRO A 55 -4.74 -14.85 11.28
C PRO A 55 -3.39 -15.23 11.89
N ALA A 56 -2.33 -15.31 11.06
CA ALA A 56 -1.00 -15.64 11.54
C ALA A 56 -0.42 -14.60 12.53
N ILE A 57 -0.72 -13.31 12.33
CA ILE A 57 -0.34 -12.26 13.27
C ILE A 57 -1.23 -12.31 14.51
N CYS A 58 -2.55 -12.48 14.38
CA CYS A 58 -3.47 -12.57 15.52
C CYS A 58 -3.12 -13.72 16.46
N ASP A 59 -2.63 -14.84 15.93
CA ASP A 59 -2.19 -16.00 16.73
C ASP A 59 -0.82 -15.76 17.41
N ALA A 60 -0.03 -14.80 16.93
CA ALA A 60 1.34 -14.58 17.37
C ALA A 60 1.53 -13.41 18.35
N VAL A 61 0.59 -12.47 18.44
CA VAL A 61 0.69 -11.28 19.30
C VAL A 61 -0.54 -11.14 20.19
N ASN A 62 -0.40 -10.41 21.32
CA ASN A 62 -1.47 -10.19 22.30
C ASN A 62 -2.14 -8.80 22.13
N VAL A 63 -1.51 -7.87 21.43
CA VAL A 63 -2.06 -6.54 21.18
C VAL A 63 -3.09 -6.58 20.03
N PRO A 64 -4.04 -5.62 19.97
CA PRO A 64 -5.01 -5.56 18.89
C PRO A 64 -4.36 -5.51 17.50
N VAL A 65 -4.94 -6.24 16.53
CA VAL A 65 -4.49 -6.28 15.13
C VAL A 65 -5.48 -5.55 14.24
N VAL A 66 -4.99 -4.63 13.42
CA VAL A 66 -5.75 -3.90 12.39
C VAL A 66 -5.37 -4.42 11.03
N ALA A 67 -6.33 -4.91 10.24
CA ALA A 67 -6.11 -5.37 8.88
C ALA A 67 -6.03 -4.19 7.90
N SER A 68 -4.99 -4.14 7.06
CA SER A 68 -4.76 -3.06 6.09
C SER A 68 -4.41 -3.62 4.70
N GLY A 69 -5.12 -3.18 3.67
CA GLY A 69 -4.96 -3.65 2.29
C GLY A 69 -6.02 -4.64 1.85
N GLY A 70 -6.42 -4.59 0.58
CA GLY A 70 -7.44 -5.50 0.05
C GLY A 70 -8.88 -5.26 0.54
N VAL A 71 -9.09 -4.38 1.52
CA VAL A 71 -10.40 -4.07 2.10
C VAL A 71 -10.91 -2.74 1.55
N ALA A 72 -12.15 -2.73 1.00
CA ALA A 72 -12.75 -1.51 0.47
C ALA A 72 -14.28 -1.48 0.62
N ASP A 73 -14.91 -2.59 0.98
CA ASP A 73 -16.35 -2.72 1.14
C ASP A 73 -16.73 -3.55 2.38
N PRO A 74 -18.03 -3.65 2.75
CA PRO A 74 -18.49 -4.38 3.93
C PRO A 74 -18.10 -5.86 3.95
N ARG A 75 -17.98 -6.52 2.80
CA ARG A 75 -17.58 -7.94 2.70
C ARG A 75 -16.14 -8.13 3.19
N GLY A 76 -15.24 -7.23 2.76
CA GLY A 76 -13.84 -7.24 3.20
C GLY A 76 -13.70 -6.93 4.68
N ILE A 77 -14.52 -6.01 5.22
CA ILE A 77 -14.55 -5.70 6.66
C ILE A 77 -14.97 -6.94 7.45
N ALA A 78 -16.09 -7.57 7.08
CA ALA A 78 -16.59 -8.77 7.76
C ALA A 78 -15.57 -9.92 7.71
N ALA A 79 -14.92 -10.13 6.56
CA ALA A 79 -13.88 -11.15 6.41
C ALA A 79 -12.66 -10.87 7.31
N ALA A 80 -12.16 -9.63 7.36
CA ALA A 80 -11.02 -9.27 8.20
C ALA A 80 -11.32 -9.48 9.70
N LEU A 81 -12.51 -9.10 10.16
CA LEU A 81 -12.95 -9.34 11.54
C LEU A 81 -13.09 -10.84 11.85
N THR A 82 -13.60 -11.62 10.91
CA THR A 82 -13.71 -13.09 11.05
C THR A 82 -12.33 -13.75 11.12
N LEU A 83 -11.31 -13.20 10.45
CA LEU A 83 -9.93 -13.66 10.51
C LEU A 83 -9.20 -13.28 11.82
N GLY A 84 -9.87 -12.58 12.73
CA GLY A 84 -9.34 -12.21 14.04
C GLY A 84 -8.90 -10.76 14.18
N ALA A 85 -8.97 -9.95 13.12
CA ALA A 85 -8.65 -8.53 13.24
C ALA A 85 -9.62 -7.80 14.16
N SER A 86 -9.10 -6.86 14.98
CA SER A 86 -9.92 -5.99 15.85
C SER A 86 -10.54 -4.82 15.08
N ALA A 87 -9.95 -4.43 13.95
CA ALA A 87 -10.39 -3.33 13.10
C ALA A 87 -9.80 -3.44 11.69
N VAL A 88 -10.20 -2.53 10.79
CA VAL A 88 -9.64 -2.39 9.44
C VAL A 88 -9.16 -0.97 9.18
N GLU A 89 -8.07 -0.86 8.41
CA GLU A 89 -7.56 0.41 7.86
C GLU A 89 -7.82 0.43 6.36
N ILE A 90 -8.62 1.38 5.88
CA ILE A 90 -8.95 1.55 4.47
C ILE A 90 -8.29 2.83 3.96
N GLY A 91 -7.27 2.71 3.09
CA GLY A 91 -6.61 3.86 2.49
C GLY A 91 -7.21 4.24 1.13
N THR A 92 -7.07 3.36 0.14
CA THR A 92 -7.43 3.63 -1.26
C THR A 92 -8.91 3.98 -1.43
N GLY A 93 -9.80 3.32 -0.67
CA GLY A 93 -11.23 3.62 -0.73
C GLY A 93 -11.54 5.09 -0.38
N PHE A 94 -10.91 5.62 0.64
CA PHE A 94 -11.11 7.01 1.07
C PHE A 94 -10.41 8.05 0.18
N LEU A 95 -9.50 7.66 -0.70
CA LEU A 95 -8.90 8.60 -1.67
C LEU A 95 -9.92 9.18 -2.65
N ARG A 96 -11.09 8.56 -2.81
CA ARG A 96 -12.18 9.07 -3.65
C ARG A 96 -13.12 10.04 -2.93
N CYS A 97 -12.98 10.19 -1.63
CA CYS A 97 -13.74 11.18 -0.87
C CYS A 97 -13.27 12.60 -1.18
N PRO A 98 -14.17 13.60 -1.20
CA PRO A 98 -13.80 14.99 -1.47
C PRO A 98 -12.71 15.53 -0.54
N GLU A 99 -12.70 15.08 0.70
CA GLU A 99 -11.76 15.50 1.75
C GLU A 99 -10.32 15.03 1.49
N ALA A 100 -10.12 14.01 0.63
CA ALA A 100 -8.79 13.50 0.31
C ALA A 100 -7.97 14.46 -0.55
N ALA A 101 -8.61 15.42 -1.21
CA ALA A 101 -8.00 16.47 -2.03
C ALA A 101 -7.02 15.95 -3.11
N ILE A 102 -7.20 14.72 -3.59
CA ILE A 102 -6.44 14.21 -4.73
C ILE A 102 -7.04 14.73 -6.06
N SER A 103 -6.26 14.65 -7.14
CA SER A 103 -6.79 15.04 -8.46
C SER A 103 -7.96 14.15 -8.88
N LYS A 104 -8.94 14.74 -9.58
CA LYS A 104 -10.08 13.99 -10.13
C LYS A 104 -9.62 12.86 -11.05
N THR A 105 -8.57 13.08 -11.84
CA THR A 105 -7.98 12.09 -12.75
C THR A 105 -7.54 10.85 -11.98
N TRP A 106 -6.88 11.02 -10.82
CA TRP A 106 -6.47 9.89 -9.98
C TRP A 106 -7.66 9.20 -9.31
N ALA A 107 -8.60 9.96 -8.74
CA ALA A 107 -9.82 9.42 -8.12
C ALA A 107 -10.65 8.57 -9.11
N ASP A 108 -10.85 9.08 -10.35
CA ASP A 108 -11.55 8.37 -11.42
C ASP A 108 -10.78 7.12 -11.89
N ALA A 109 -9.44 7.17 -11.91
CA ALA A 109 -8.62 6.01 -12.24
C ALA A 109 -8.77 4.90 -11.19
N ILE A 110 -8.77 5.23 -9.89
CA ILE A 110 -9.02 4.26 -8.82
C ILE A 110 -10.34 3.52 -9.03
N ALA A 111 -11.41 4.25 -9.39
CA ALA A 111 -12.73 3.66 -9.60
C ALA A 111 -12.78 2.60 -10.71
N ARG A 112 -11.88 2.69 -11.70
CA ARG A 112 -11.80 1.79 -12.85
C ARG A 112 -10.71 0.74 -12.76
N THR A 113 -9.82 0.86 -11.76
CA THR A 113 -8.64 -0.01 -11.61
C THR A 113 -9.06 -1.38 -11.09
N LYS A 114 -8.90 -2.42 -11.89
CA LYS A 114 -9.08 -3.80 -11.48
C LYS A 114 -7.87 -4.26 -10.62
N PRO A 115 -7.99 -5.34 -9.83
CA PRO A 115 -6.86 -5.86 -9.05
C PRO A 115 -5.59 -6.10 -9.87
N GLU A 116 -5.72 -6.67 -11.06
CA GLU A 116 -4.63 -6.94 -12.01
C GLU A 116 -4.02 -5.69 -12.66
N ASP A 117 -4.73 -4.56 -12.61
CA ASP A 117 -4.28 -3.27 -13.15
C ASP A 117 -3.44 -2.46 -12.14
N THR A 118 -2.99 -3.10 -11.07
CA THR A 118 -2.02 -2.52 -10.13
C THR A 118 -0.63 -3.14 -10.33
N ILE A 119 0.40 -2.43 -9.93
CA ILE A 119 1.79 -2.87 -10.04
C ILE A 119 2.59 -2.43 -8.81
N VAL A 120 3.55 -3.24 -8.38
CA VAL A 120 4.53 -2.84 -7.36
C VAL A 120 5.80 -2.36 -8.03
N THR A 121 6.34 -1.25 -7.56
CA THR A 121 7.57 -0.66 -8.11
C THR A 121 8.30 0.18 -7.08
N ARG A 122 9.61 0.35 -7.26
CA ARG A 122 10.47 1.30 -6.51
C ARG A 122 10.66 2.63 -7.27
N ALA A 123 10.15 2.74 -8.49
CA ALA A 123 10.48 3.81 -9.44
C ALA A 123 10.14 5.22 -8.96
N PHE A 124 9.08 5.40 -8.19
CA PHE A 124 8.67 6.73 -7.73
C PHE A 124 9.51 7.27 -6.57
N SER A 125 9.99 6.40 -5.69
CA SER A 125 10.59 6.85 -4.43
C SER A 125 11.83 6.07 -3.98
N GLY A 126 12.14 4.94 -4.60
CA GLY A 126 13.17 4.00 -4.15
C GLY A 126 12.67 2.98 -3.12
N ARG A 127 11.51 3.20 -2.52
CA ARG A 127 10.85 2.24 -1.63
C ARG A 127 9.75 1.51 -2.38
N LEU A 128 9.64 0.20 -2.19
CA LEU A 128 8.62 -0.63 -2.84
C LEU A 128 7.22 -0.13 -2.49
N GLY A 129 6.37 0.04 -3.50
CA GLY A 129 4.98 0.46 -3.29
C GLY A 129 4.07 0.03 -4.42
N ARG A 130 2.76 -0.07 -4.15
CA ARG A 130 1.76 -0.45 -5.13
C ARG A 130 1.04 0.77 -5.69
N SER A 131 0.99 0.88 -7.01
CA SER A 131 0.28 1.92 -7.75
C SER A 131 -0.62 1.34 -8.83
N ILE A 132 -1.42 2.19 -9.46
CA ILE A 132 -2.05 1.89 -10.74
C ILE A 132 -0.96 1.63 -11.78
N ARG A 133 -1.20 0.74 -12.75
CA ARG A 133 -0.30 0.44 -13.89
C ARG A 133 -0.29 1.59 -14.89
N THR A 134 0.33 2.70 -14.51
CA THR A 134 0.58 3.84 -15.42
C THR A 134 1.72 3.49 -16.39
N LYS A 135 1.87 4.21 -17.51
CA LYS A 135 2.95 3.96 -18.46
C LYS A 135 4.33 4.05 -17.81
N TYR A 136 4.54 5.06 -16.94
CA TYR A 136 5.80 5.18 -16.20
C TYR A 136 6.04 3.99 -15.27
N ALA A 137 5.03 3.57 -14.50
CA ALA A 137 5.17 2.43 -13.59
C ALA A 137 5.48 1.13 -14.34
N VAL A 138 4.84 0.90 -15.49
CA VAL A 138 5.11 -0.29 -16.34
C VAL A 138 6.52 -0.23 -16.93
N ALA A 139 6.91 0.90 -17.52
CA ALA A 139 8.25 1.06 -18.10
C ALA A 139 9.36 0.86 -17.05
N SER A 140 9.11 1.25 -15.80
CA SER A 140 10.09 1.18 -14.71
C SER A 140 10.41 -0.23 -14.21
N VAL A 141 9.66 -1.24 -14.59
CA VAL A 141 9.88 -2.64 -14.22
C VAL A 141 10.24 -3.52 -15.41
N SER A 142 10.53 -2.92 -16.57
CA SER A 142 11.07 -3.65 -17.72
C SER A 142 12.53 -4.00 -17.48
N ASP A 143 13.03 -5.02 -18.17
CA ASP A 143 14.43 -5.48 -18.05
C ASP A 143 15.44 -4.40 -18.45
N GLU A 144 15.04 -3.43 -19.29
CA GLU A 144 15.86 -2.32 -19.76
C GLU A 144 15.80 -1.09 -18.81
N ALA A 145 14.93 -1.12 -17.79
CA ALA A 145 14.77 0.02 -16.90
C ALA A 145 16.00 0.21 -16.00
N PRO A 146 16.43 1.44 -15.79
CA PRO A 146 17.50 1.71 -14.83
C PRO A 146 17.04 1.33 -13.41
N ILE A 147 17.96 0.79 -12.62
CA ILE A 147 17.70 0.46 -11.21
C ILE A 147 17.38 1.76 -10.45
N PRO A 148 16.23 1.86 -9.78
CA PRO A 148 15.89 3.04 -9.00
C PRO A 148 16.89 3.30 -7.88
N ALA A 149 17.26 4.57 -7.67
CA ALA A 149 18.07 4.95 -6.52
C ALA A 149 17.34 4.61 -5.20
N PRO A 150 18.08 4.36 -4.10
CA PRO A 150 17.45 4.07 -2.81
C PRO A 150 16.60 5.24 -2.30
N TYR A 151 15.59 4.91 -1.45
CA TYR A 151 14.80 5.92 -0.75
C TYR A 151 15.70 6.72 0.24
N PRO A 152 15.58 8.05 0.35
CA PRO A 152 14.62 8.94 -0.34
C PRO A 152 15.18 9.60 -1.62
N ILE A 153 16.34 9.20 -2.11
CA ILE A 153 17.03 9.83 -3.26
C ILE A 153 16.14 9.78 -4.51
N GLN A 154 15.62 8.59 -4.84
CA GLN A 154 14.73 8.39 -5.99
C GLN A 154 13.50 9.31 -5.95
N ARG A 155 12.94 9.53 -4.76
CA ARG A 155 11.80 10.43 -4.58
C ARG A 155 12.09 11.85 -5.05
N ASN A 156 13.30 12.33 -4.81
CA ASN A 156 13.72 13.68 -5.25
C ASN A 156 13.99 13.71 -6.75
N LEU A 157 14.62 12.68 -7.31
CA LEU A 157 14.88 12.58 -8.75
C LEU A 157 13.59 12.59 -9.58
N THR A 158 12.53 11.94 -9.11
CA THR A 158 11.25 11.89 -9.82
C THR A 158 10.30 13.04 -9.50
N LYS A 159 10.68 13.96 -8.59
CA LYS A 159 9.78 15.00 -8.09
C LYS A 159 9.21 15.89 -9.20
N THR A 160 10.06 16.43 -10.05
CA THR A 160 9.64 17.34 -11.13
C THR A 160 8.68 16.65 -12.11
N MET A 161 8.97 15.42 -12.50
CA MET A 161 8.10 14.63 -13.38
C MET A 161 6.71 14.44 -12.74
N ARG A 162 6.66 14.00 -11.48
CA ARG A 162 5.39 13.76 -10.76
C ARG A 162 4.58 15.03 -10.55
N ASP A 163 5.25 16.14 -10.22
CA ASP A 163 4.60 17.44 -10.02
C ASP A 163 4.00 17.96 -11.32
N ASN A 164 4.72 17.86 -12.45
CA ASN A 164 4.22 18.26 -13.76
C ASN A 164 3.06 17.36 -14.20
N ALA A 165 3.20 16.05 -14.07
CA ALA A 165 2.13 15.11 -14.37
C ALA A 165 0.84 15.43 -13.60
N SER A 166 0.98 15.78 -12.31
CA SER A 166 -0.17 16.17 -11.47
C SER A 166 -0.81 17.48 -11.94
N LYS A 167 -0.01 18.49 -12.30
CA LYS A 167 -0.51 19.78 -12.82
C LYS A 167 -1.24 19.63 -14.17
N GLU A 168 -0.74 18.75 -15.02
CA GLU A 168 -1.27 18.48 -16.36
C GLU A 168 -2.40 17.45 -16.36
N ASN A 169 -2.77 16.92 -15.18
CA ASN A 169 -3.72 15.80 -15.06
C ASN A 169 -3.32 14.57 -15.90
N ASN A 170 -2.02 14.35 -16.09
CA ASN A 170 -1.46 13.24 -16.83
C ASN A 170 -1.24 12.04 -15.90
N LEU A 171 -2.17 11.09 -15.87
CA LEU A 171 -2.10 9.89 -15.04
C LEU A 171 -0.82 9.09 -15.28
N ASP A 172 -0.31 9.05 -16.50
CA ASP A 172 0.83 8.21 -16.89
C ASP A 172 2.15 8.55 -16.19
N GLY A 173 2.31 9.78 -15.72
CA GLY A 173 3.46 10.23 -14.93
C GLY A 173 3.17 10.44 -13.44
N MET A 174 1.91 10.30 -13.01
CA MET A 174 1.53 10.48 -11.61
C MET A 174 2.00 9.32 -10.73
N GLN A 175 2.32 9.64 -9.47
CA GLN A 175 2.47 8.64 -8.40
C GLN A 175 1.09 8.21 -7.89
N ALA A 176 0.36 7.47 -8.72
CA ALA A 176 -1.03 7.11 -8.49
C ALA A 176 -1.14 5.84 -7.61
N TRP A 177 -0.88 5.99 -6.32
CA TRP A 177 -1.01 4.89 -5.37
C TRP A 177 -2.43 4.33 -5.34
N ALA A 178 -2.55 3.01 -5.41
CA ALA A 178 -3.82 2.30 -5.27
C ALA A 178 -3.60 0.87 -4.84
N GLY A 179 -4.42 0.39 -3.91
CA GLY A 179 -4.53 -1.03 -3.57
C GLY A 179 -5.40 -1.78 -4.57
N GLN A 180 -5.34 -3.10 -4.52
CA GLN A 180 -6.03 -3.99 -5.47
C GLN A 180 -7.57 -3.93 -5.38
N SER A 181 -8.12 -3.45 -4.27
CA SER A 181 -9.58 -3.34 -4.07
C SER A 181 -10.15 -1.95 -4.38
N GLY A 182 -9.37 -1.06 -5.04
CA GLY A 182 -9.77 0.33 -5.27
C GLY A 182 -11.13 0.50 -5.97
N SER A 183 -11.43 -0.33 -6.95
CA SER A 183 -12.71 -0.29 -7.70
C SER A 183 -13.94 -0.75 -6.90
N LEU A 184 -13.75 -1.40 -5.75
CA LEU A 184 -14.85 -1.81 -4.87
C LEU A 184 -15.32 -0.67 -3.94
N ALA A 185 -14.54 0.38 -3.77
CA ALA A 185 -14.89 1.57 -3.01
C ALA A 185 -15.85 2.45 -3.84
N GLN A 186 -17.16 2.33 -3.57
CA GLN A 186 -18.23 3.07 -4.24
C GLN A 186 -18.90 4.04 -3.27
#